data_06959d48c38caeac219c31270af50988
#
_entry.id   06959d48c38caeac219c31270af50988
#
_cell.length_a   1.000
_cell.length_b   1.000
_cell.length_c   1.000
_cell.angle_alpha   90.00
_cell.angle_beta   90.00
_cell.angle_gamma   90.00
#
_symmetry.space_group_name_H-M   'P 1'
#
loop_
_entity.id
_entity.type
_entity.pdbx_description
1 polymer ?
#
loop_
_entity_poly.entity_id
_entity_poly.type
_entity_poly.pdbx_seq_one_letter_code
_entity_poly.pdbx_strand_id
1 'polypeptide(L)'
;AAMPLASLIDPSAHKTPIITPFTLSYNGAAITVSNNVWNEMKKNVAMEHNLPKHPISASSLKPVIAQYKQQQKLFKLGMTFPTGTHNYMLRYWLAAGGIHPGTYDPAHNNMSGNIGSDVDLTVIPPPEMISTMVEGVTSGYSVGEPWNQKAVKKGFGVSVITSDAIWENGADKVFGLTQKFAQQNPTTTLKLVKALIRASHWLDENNYANRKEAT
;
A
#
# COMPACT_ATOMS: atom_id res chain seq x y z
N ALA A 1 1.23 -3.61 -8.88
CA ALA A 1 1.48 -3.49 -10.33
C ALA A 1 2.60 -2.51 -10.71
N ALA A 2 3.04 -1.62 -9.81
CA ALA A 2 4.11 -0.65 -10.12
C ALA A 2 5.50 -1.27 -10.32
N MET A 3 5.78 -2.44 -9.73
CA MET A 3 7.09 -3.10 -9.82
C MET A 3 7.57 -3.41 -11.26
N PRO A 4 6.74 -4.02 -12.13
CA PRO A 4 7.13 -4.26 -13.52
C PRO A 4 7.46 -2.96 -14.27
N LEU A 5 6.73 -1.89 -13.98
CA LEU A 5 6.99 -0.58 -14.57
C LEU A 5 8.31 0.02 -14.06
N ALA A 6 8.56 -0.06 -12.75
CA ALA A 6 9.80 0.41 -12.14
C ALA A 6 11.03 -0.27 -12.75
N SER A 7 10.97 -1.58 -13.04
CA SER A 7 12.08 -2.31 -13.66
C SER A 7 12.42 -1.83 -15.08
N LEU A 8 11.51 -1.12 -15.73
CA LEU A 8 11.74 -0.57 -17.08
C LEU A 8 12.31 0.85 -17.05
N ILE A 9 11.97 1.64 -16.02
CA ILE A 9 12.33 3.07 -15.95
C ILE A 9 13.52 3.35 -15.03
N ASP A 10 13.89 2.42 -14.15
CA ASP A 10 15.06 2.57 -13.27
C ASP A 10 16.35 2.57 -14.09
N PRO A 11 17.11 3.66 -14.12
CA PRO A 11 18.36 3.73 -14.88
C PRO A 11 19.48 2.88 -14.28
N SER A 12 19.40 2.51 -13.01
CA SER A 12 20.41 1.70 -12.30
C SER A 12 20.21 0.19 -12.45
N ALA A 13 19.00 -0.24 -12.84
CA ALA A 13 18.68 -1.65 -13.00
C ALA A 13 18.96 -2.14 -14.43
N HIS A 14 19.41 -3.39 -14.56
CA HIS A 14 19.39 -4.07 -15.86
C HIS A 14 17.94 -4.15 -16.36
N LYS A 15 17.63 -3.38 -17.42
CA LYS A 15 16.29 -3.33 -18.01
C LYS A 15 15.86 -4.70 -18.47
N THR A 16 14.98 -5.32 -17.72
CA THR A 16 14.37 -6.61 -18.10
C THR A 16 12.92 -6.34 -18.51
N PRO A 17 12.60 -6.35 -19.81
CA PRO A 17 11.22 -6.15 -20.26
C PRO A 17 10.29 -7.21 -19.66
N ILE A 18 9.25 -6.74 -18.99
CA ILE A 18 8.23 -7.57 -18.33
C ILE A 18 6.88 -7.32 -18.99
N ILE A 19 6.12 -8.37 -19.22
CA ILE A 19 4.72 -8.32 -19.62
C ILE A 19 3.83 -8.76 -18.46
N THR A 20 2.63 -8.22 -18.38
CA THR A 20 1.63 -8.54 -17.35
C THR A 20 0.33 -9.00 -18.00
N PRO A 21 0.26 -10.27 -18.45
CA PRO A 21 -0.86 -10.75 -19.24
C PRO A 21 -2.15 -11.01 -18.43
N PHE A 22 -2.09 -10.93 -17.11
CA PHE A 22 -3.24 -11.16 -16.25
C PHE A 22 -3.16 -10.37 -14.95
N THR A 23 -4.28 -9.75 -14.54
CA THR A 23 -4.42 -9.13 -13.22
C THR A 23 -5.07 -10.10 -12.26
N LEU A 24 -4.37 -10.42 -11.17
CA LEU A 24 -4.81 -11.40 -10.16
C LEU A 24 -5.80 -10.79 -9.17
N SER A 25 -5.60 -9.51 -8.81
CA SER A 25 -6.47 -8.81 -7.86
C SER A 25 -6.43 -7.30 -8.05
N TYR A 26 -7.51 -6.66 -7.61
CA TYR A 26 -7.66 -5.21 -7.55
C TYR A 26 -7.78 -4.76 -6.10
N ASN A 27 -7.29 -3.56 -5.79
CA ASN A 27 -7.55 -2.82 -4.54
C ASN A 27 -7.24 -3.59 -3.24
N GLY A 28 -6.24 -4.49 -3.24
CA GLY A 28 -5.87 -5.32 -2.09
C GLY A 28 -4.90 -4.66 -1.10
N ALA A 29 -4.94 -3.32 -0.92
CA ALA A 29 -4.08 -2.60 0.01
C ALA A 29 -4.88 -1.60 0.85
N ALA A 30 -4.30 -1.19 1.98
CA ALA A 30 -4.87 -0.18 2.86
C ALA A 30 -3.77 0.61 3.58
N ILE A 31 -4.16 1.73 4.18
CA ILE A 31 -3.36 2.46 5.15
C ILE A 31 -3.93 2.18 6.53
N THR A 32 -3.08 1.66 7.42
CA THR A 32 -3.41 1.31 8.80
C THR A 32 -2.59 2.18 9.74
N VAL A 33 -3.23 2.72 10.76
CA VAL A 33 -2.59 3.49 11.83
C VAL A 33 -2.75 2.78 13.17
N SER A 34 -1.83 3.04 14.12
CA SER A 34 -1.92 2.51 15.46
C SER A 34 -3.17 3.03 16.19
N ASN A 35 -3.64 2.30 17.21
CA ASN A 35 -4.77 2.74 18.03
C ASN A 35 -4.52 4.09 18.70
N ASN A 36 -3.29 4.38 19.12
CA ASN A 36 -2.94 5.67 19.72
C ASN A 36 -3.15 6.81 18.71
N VAL A 37 -2.66 6.63 17.48
CA VAL A 37 -2.88 7.61 16.40
C VAL A 37 -4.36 7.73 16.07
N TRP A 38 -5.07 6.61 15.94
CA TRP A 38 -6.50 6.61 15.66
C TRP A 38 -7.32 7.36 16.72
N ASN A 39 -7.01 7.17 17.99
CA ASN A 39 -7.71 7.82 19.09
C ASN A 39 -7.62 9.36 19.03
N GLU A 40 -6.52 9.89 18.51
CA GLU A 40 -6.38 11.32 18.26
C GLU A 40 -7.00 11.74 16.92
N MET A 41 -6.77 10.98 15.83
CA MET A 41 -7.35 11.25 14.51
C MET A 41 -8.86 11.35 14.54
N LYS A 42 -9.53 10.40 15.20
CA LYS A 42 -11.01 10.30 15.20
C LYS A 42 -11.71 11.53 15.78
N LYS A 43 -11.01 12.35 16.59
CA LYS A 43 -11.53 13.62 17.10
C LYS A 43 -11.78 14.65 15.97
N ASN A 44 -11.12 14.46 14.82
CA ASN A 44 -11.18 15.33 13.66
C ASN A 44 -11.76 14.62 12.41
N VAL A 45 -12.43 13.50 12.61
CA VAL A 45 -13.11 12.73 11.55
C VAL A 45 -14.61 12.96 11.66
N ALA A 46 -15.25 13.24 10.52
CA ALA A 46 -16.70 13.31 10.46
C ALA A 46 -17.33 11.96 10.80
N MET A 47 -18.37 11.97 11.61
CA MET A 47 -19.10 10.75 12.01
C MET A 47 -20.46 10.73 11.33
N GLU A 48 -20.87 9.55 10.91
CA GLU A 48 -22.19 9.27 10.35
C GLU A 48 -22.73 7.99 11.00
N HIS A 49 -23.91 8.07 11.61
CA HIS A 49 -24.51 6.95 12.38
C HIS A 49 -23.56 6.31 13.42
N ASN A 50 -22.80 7.15 14.13
CA ASN A 50 -21.77 6.75 15.11
C ASN A 50 -20.56 5.98 14.54
N LEU A 51 -20.40 5.96 13.21
CA LEU A 51 -19.26 5.39 12.51
C LEU A 51 -18.46 6.49 11.81
N PRO A 52 -17.15 6.31 11.65
CA PRO A 52 -16.33 7.24 10.88
C PRO A 52 -16.82 7.30 9.43
N LYS A 53 -17.04 8.52 8.92
CA LYS A 53 -17.41 8.72 7.52
C LYS A 53 -16.20 8.46 6.62
N HIS A 54 -16.34 7.51 5.72
CA HIS A 54 -15.32 7.19 4.72
C HIS A 54 -15.58 7.93 3.38
N PRO A 55 -14.49 8.22 2.61
CA PRO A 55 -13.08 8.00 2.93
C PRO A 55 -12.54 8.97 3.99
N ILE A 56 -11.67 8.48 4.89
CA ILE A 56 -11.06 9.32 5.92
C ILE A 56 -9.90 10.11 5.32
N SER A 57 -9.98 11.44 5.40
CA SER A 57 -8.92 12.33 4.92
C SER A 57 -7.69 12.29 5.83
N ALA A 58 -6.49 12.36 5.24
CA ALA A 58 -5.25 12.52 5.99
C ALA A 58 -5.18 13.85 6.76
N SER A 59 -6.02 14.84 6.45
CA SER A 59 -6.09 16.09 7.21
C SER A 59 -6.34 15.87 8.72
N SER A 60 -7.02 14.76 9.09
CA SER A 60 -7.23 14.35 10.48
C SER A 60 -5.95 13.97 11.22
N LEU A 61 -4.83 13.72 10.52
CA LEU A 61 -3.50 13.51 11.12
C LEU A 61 -2.78 14.79 11.51
N LYS A 62 -3.17 15.97 10.98
CA LYS A 62 -2.46 17.23 11.24
C LYS A 62 -2.25 17.53 12.72
N PRO A 63 -3.25 17.41 13.59
CA PRO A 63 -3.07 17.65 15.04
C PRO A 63 -2.09 16.63 15.66
N VAL A 64 -2.13 15.38 15.21
CA VAL A 64 -1.24 14.32 15.70
C VAL A 64 0.21 14.63 15.33
N ILE A 65 0.45 14.98 14.06
CA ILE A 65 1.79 15.37 13.58
C ILE A 65 2.31 16.59 14.34
N ALA A 66 1.46 17.58 14.61
CA ALA A 66 1.82 18.76 15.40
C ALA A 66 2.25 18.39 16.82
N GLN A 67 1.58 17.44 17.48
CA GLN A 67 1.96 16.93 18.80
C GLN A 67 3.33 16.23 18.75
N TYR A 68 3.60 15.41 17.72
CA TYR A 68 4.90 14.78 17.54
C TYR A 68 6.01 15.81 17.36
N LYS A 69 5.78 16.86 16.54
CA LYS A 69 6.72 17.97 16.34
C LYS A 69 7.01 18.71 17.65
N GLN A 70 6.00 18.99 18.48
CA GLN A 70 6.17 19.61 19.79
C GLN A 70 7.01 18.75 20.75
N GLN A 71 6.92 17.42 20.63
CA GLN A 71 7.73 16.48 21.40
C GLN A 71 9.11 16.21 20.80
N GLN A 72 9.49 16.92 19.73
CA GLN A 72 10.72 16.69 18.96
C GLN A 72 10.82 15.26 18.42
N LYS A 73 9.68 14.62 18.10
CA LYS A 73 9.59 13.27 17.54
C LYS A 73 9.19 13.35 16.07
N LEU A 74 9.69 12.39 15.28
CA LEU A 74 9.27 12.21 13.91
C LEU A 74 8.02 11.32 13.85
N PHE A 75 7.01 11.78 13.10
CA PHE A 75 5.85 10.95 12.79
C PHE A 75 6.20 10.02 11.62
N LYS A 76 6.44 8.74 11.93
CA LYS A 76 6.91 7.76 10.95
C LYS A 76 5.80 6.87 10.42
N LEU A 77 5.79 6.68 9.09
CA LEU A 77 4.89 5.75 8.42
C LEU A 77 5.68 4.75 7.58
N GLY A 78 5.33 3.46 7.71
CA GLY A 78 5.95 2.38 6.96
C GLY A 78 5.41 2.28 5.53
N MET A 79 6.27 1.97 4.58
CA MET A 79 5.90 1.56 3.21
C MET A 79 6.83 0.44 2.76
N THR A 80 6.45 -0.31 1.71
CA THR A 80 7.22 -1.49 1.30
C THR A 80 8.54 -1.14 0.62
N PHE A 81 8.50 -0.19 -0.32
CA PHE A 81 9.70 0.37 -0.98
C PHE A 81 9.31 1.58 -1.87
N PRO A 82 10.30 2.42 -2.23
CA PRO A 82 10.05 3.73 -2.86
C PRO A 82 9.26 3.67 -4.18
N THR A 83 9.52 2.68 -5.02
CA THR A 83 8.83 2.51 -6.32
C THR A 83 7.56 1.66 -6.23
N GLY A 84 7.13 1.30 -5.01
CA GLY A 84 5.93 0.50 -4.78
C GLY A 84 4.65 1.34 -4.79
N THR A 85 3.54 0.74 -5.25
CA THR A 85 2.22 1.37 -5.23
C THR A 85 1.83 1.85 -3.83
N HIS A 86 2.22 1.12 -2.79
CA HIS A 86 1.95 1.49 -1.39
C HIS A 86 2.56 2.84 -1.00
N ASN A 87 3.78 3.14 -1.49
CA ASN A 87 4.41 4.45 -1.28
C ASN A 87 3.64 5.56 -2.02
N TYR A 88 3.25 5.32 -3.27
CA TYR A 88 2.49 6.33 -4.04
C TYR A 88 1.12 6.61 -3.42
N MET A 89 0.38 5.58 -3.00
CA MET A 89 -0.91 5.73 -2.33
C MET A 89 -0.77 6.50 -1.02
N LEU A 90 0.25 6.17 -0.22
CA LEU A 90 0.50 6.85 1.05
C LEU A 90 0.81 8.34 0.83
N ARG A 91 1.70 8.66 -0.11
CA ARG A 91 2.03 10.04 -0.49
C ARG A 91 0.84 10.81 -1.03
N TYR A 92 0.06 10.18 -1.90
CA TYR A 92 -1.13 10.80 -2.47
C TYR A 92 -2.17 11.14 -1.38
N TRP A 93 -2.46 10.19 -0.48
CA TRP A 93 -3.37 10.42 0.63
C TRP A 93 -2.91 11.53 1.57
N LEU A 94 -1.63 11.55 1.94
CA LEU A 94 -1.03 12.60 2.77
C LEU A 94 -1.16 13.97 2.09
N ALA A 95 -0.73 14.08 0.83
CA ALA A 95 -0.77 15.32 0.07
C ALA A 95 -2.21 15.85 -0.12
N ALA A 96 -3.16 14.96 -0.41
CA ALA A 96 -4.58 15.31 -0.50
C ALA A 96 -5.15 15.85 0.83
N GLY A 97 -4.60 15.43 1.97
CA GLY A 97 -4.90 15.96 3.30
C GLY A 97 -4.13 17.24 3.65
N GLY A 98 -3.28 17.74 2.75
CA GLY A 98 -2.45 18.92 2.97
C GLY A 98 -1.30 18.67 3.97
N ILE A 99 -0.74 17.45 3.94
CA ILE A 99 0.47 17.03 4.65
C ILE A 99 1.54 16.78 3.59
N HIS A 100 2.69 17.44 3.72
CA HIS A 100 3.77 17.30 2.74
C HIS A 100 4.48 15.95 2.91
N PRO A 101 4.39 15.01 1.93
CA PRO A 101 4.97 13.67 2.08
C PRO A 101 6.48 13.62 1.79
N GLY A 102 7.08 14.76 1.45
CA GLY A 102 8.45 14.88 0.96
C GLY A 102 8.58 14.71 -0.55
N THR A 103 9.73 15.10 -1.06
CA THR A 103 10.10 14.98 -2.48
C THR A 103 11.42 14.23 -2.64
N TYR A 104 11.62 13.68 -3.85
CA TYR A 104 12.91 13.14 -4.31
C TYR A 104 13.67 14.23 -5.07
N ASP A 105 14.98 14.24 -4.98
CA ASP A 105 15.85 15.11 -5.78
C ASP A 105 16.97 14.29 -6.45
N PRO A 106 16.67 13.62 -7.56
CA PRO A 106 17.64 12.83 -8.29
C PRO A 106 18.81 13.66 -8.83
N ALA A 107 18.59 14.95 -9.11
CA ALA A 107 19.62 15.84 -9.64
C ALA A 107 20.77 16.03 -8.62
N HIS A 108 20.46 15.98 -7.33
CA HIS A 108 21.44 16.06 -6.24
C HIS A 108 21.67 14.72 -5.54
N ASN A 109 21.35 13.61 -6.21
CA ASN A 109 21.48 12.25 -5.72
C ASN A 109 20.75 11.99 -4.36
N ASN A 110 19.67 12.71 -4.10
CA ASN A 110 18.85 12.52 -2.91
C ASN A 110 17.58 11.73 -3.24
N MET A 111 17.66 10.44 -3.03
CA MET A 111 16.57 9.48 -3.26
C MET A 111 15.81 9.11 -1.98
N SER A 112 15.99 9.85 -0.87
CA SER A 112 15.28 9.57 0.38
C SER A 112 13.78 9.76 0.28
N GLY A 113 13.33 10.68 -0.59
CA GLY A 113 11.92 11.05 -0.72
C GLY A 113 11.37 11.83 0.48
N ASN A 114 12.22 12.30 1.39
CA ASN A 114 11.82 12.98 2.63
C ASN A 114 12.16 14.49 2.64
N ILE A 115 12.57 15.06 1.51
CA ILE A 115 12.94 16.48 1.43
C ILE A 115 11.71 17.35 1.69
N GLY A 116 11.79 18.21 2.71
CA GLY A 116 10.71 19.14 3.09
C GLY A 116 9.46 18.44 3.66
N SER A 117 9.56 17.16 4.05
CA SER A 117 8.40 16.40 4.51
C SER A 117 7.93 16.80 5.92
N ASP A 118 6.62 16.68 6.13
CA ASP A 118 5.99 16.77 7.46
C ASP A 118 6.08 15.45 8.24
N VAL A 119 6.39 14.34 7.57
CA VAL A 119 6.40 12.96 8.07
C VAL A 119 7.65 12.23 7.58
N ASP A 120 8.03 11.15 8.22
CA ASP A 120 9.11 10.27 7.78
C ASP A 120 8.53 8.99 7.17
N LEU A 121 8.74 8.79 5.86
CA LEU A 121 8.31 7.59 5.14
C LEU A 121 9.48 6.61 5.07
N THR A 122 9.37 5.49 5.77
CA THR A 122 10.44 4.52 5.92
C THR A 122 10.09 3.17 5.32
N VAL A 123 11.10 2.48 4.77
CA VAL A 123 10.92 1.13 4.20
C VAL A 123 10.86 0.11 5.31
N ILE A 124 9.76 -0.64 5.37
CA ILE A 124 9.55 -1.75 6.31
C ILE A 124 9.08 -2.98 5.51
N PRO A 125 9.69 -4.15 5.70
CA PRO A 125 9.19 -5.39 5.13
C PRO A 125 7.77 -5.71 5.62
N PRO A 126 6.86 -6.21 4.76
CA PRO A 126 5.48 -6.48 5.17
C PRO A 126 5.32 -7.32 6.44
N PRO A 127 6.11 -8.38 6.68
CA PRO A 127 6.00 -9.15 7.92
C PRO A 127 6.30 -8.36 9.20
N GLU A 128 7.09 -7.29 9.11
CA GLU A 128 7.52 -6.46 10.24
C GLU A 128 6.62 -5.23 10.47
N MET A 129 5.66 -4.96 9.58
CA MET A 129 4.79 -3.78 9.66
C MET A 129 4.03 -3.70 10.99
N ILE A 130 3.48 -4.84 11.45
CA ILE A 130 2.69 -4.88 12.68
C ILE A 130 3.59 -4.73 13.91
N SER A 131 4.71 -5.44 13.97
CA SER A 131 5.63 -5.37 15.13
C SER A 131 6.21 -3.97 15.29
N THR A 132 6.71 -3.35 14.23
CA THR A 132 7.26 -1.98 14.28
C THR A 132 6.21 -0.94 14.70
N MET A 133 4.93 -1.14 14.33
CA MET A 133 3.84 -0.27 14.79
C MET A 133 3.51 -0.51 16.27
N VAL A 134 3.47 -1.76 16.73
CA VAL A 134 3.22 -2.10 18.15
C VAL A 134 4.33 -1.60 19.06
N GLU A 135 5.57 -1.69 18.61
CA GLU A 135 6.77 -1.20 19.31
C GLU A 135 6.90 0.35 19.27
N GLY A 136 6.03 1.03 18.51
CA GLY A 136 6.06 2.49 18.39
C GLY A 136 7.18 3.03 17.51
N VAL A 137 7.87 2.18 16.74
CA VAL A 137 8.88 2.58 15.75
C VAL A 137 8.19 3.31 14.58
N THR A 138 7.01 2.84 14.17
CA THR A 138 6.15 3.51 13.21
C THR A 138 4.80 3.85 13.83
N SER A 139 4.15 4.89 13.32
CA SER A 139 2.79 5.32 13.74
C SER A 139 1.67 4.65 12.93
N GLY A 140 2.04 4.02 11.82
CA GLY A 140 1.18 3.34 10.88
C GLY A 140 1.95 2.94 9.64
N TYR A 141 1.25 2.41 8.64
CA TYR A 141 1.88 1.94 7.41
C TYR A 141 0.88 1.83 6.24
N SER A 142 1.41 1.73 5.03
CA SER A 142 0.69 1.35 3.81
C SER A 142 1.22 0.02 3.30
N VAL A 143 0.37 -0.98 3.16
CA VAL A 143 0.76 -2.34 2.76
C VAL A 143 -0.41 -3.10 2.12
N GLY A 144 -0.09 -4.15 1.33
CA GLY A 144 -1.09 -5.09 0.83
C GLY A 144 -1.63 -6.02 1.91
N GLU A 145 -2.79 -6.65 1.67
CA GLU A 145 -3.31 -7.69 2.54
C GLU A 145 -2.40 -8.94 2.54
N PRO A 146 -2.37 -9.72 3.64
CA PRO A 146 -3.29 -9.72 4.79
C PRO A 146 -2.84 -8.88 6.00
N TRP A 147 -1.84 -8.06 5.89
CA TRP A 147 -1.18 -7.41 7.03
C TRP A 147 -2.08 -6.39 7.73
N ASN A 148 -2.93 -5.66 6.98
CA ASN A 148 -3.88 -4.72 7.57
C ASN A 148 -4.95 -5.47 8.38
N GLN A 149 -5.55 -6.51 7.80
CA GLN A 149 -6.55 -7.32 8.49
C GLN A 149 -5.99 -8.04 9.72
N LYS A 150 -4.73 -8.49 9.66
CA LYS A 150 -4.06 -9.07 10.84
C LYS A 150 -3.90 -8.06 11.97
N ALA A 151 -3.54 -6.81 11.68
CA ALA A 151 -3.44 -5.76 12.71
C ALA A 151 -4.80 -5.42 13.32
N VAL A 152 -5.84 -5.27 12.50
CA VAL A 152 -7.21 -4.98 12.93
C VAL A 152 -7.75 -6.14 13.78
N LYS A 153 -7.63 -7.38 13.30
CA LYS A 153 -8.10 -8.58 14.04
C LYS A 153 -7.42 -8.75 15.40
N LYS A 154 -6.13 -8.38 15.49
CA LYS A 154 -5.38 -8.41 16.76
C LYS A 154 -5.62 -7.19 17.65
N GLY A 155 -6.40 -6.21 17.21
CA GLY A 155 -6.69 -4.99 17.96
C GLY A 155 -5.51 -4.03 18.07
N PHE A 156 -4.53 -4.07 17.16
CA PHE A 156 -3.33 -3.24 17.20
C PHE A 156 -3.45 -1.93 16.42
N GLY A 157 -4.41 -1.85 15.50
CA GLY A 157 -4.59 -0.66 14.68
C GLY A 157 -5.92 -0.63 13.95
N VAL A 158 -6.13 0.47 13.22
CA VAL A 158 -7.34 0.73 12.43
C VAL A 158 -6.95 1.05 10.99
N SER A 159 -7.56 0.37 10.03
CA SER A 159 -7.42 0.71 8.61
C SER A 159 -8.28 1.93 8.30
N VAL A 160 -7.63 3.06 8.03
CA VAL A 160 -8.31 4.35 7.86
C VAL A 160 -8.77 4.63 6.44
N ILE A 161 -8.12 4.00 5.44
CA ILE A 161 -8.50 4.13 4.04
C ILE A 161 -8.01 2.91 3.25
N THR A 162 -8.81 2.44 2.33
CA THR A 162 -8.45 1.38 1.38
C THR A 162 -7.89 1.95 0.09
N SER A 163 -7.15 1.14 -0.65
CA SER A 163 -6.64 1.52 -1.97
C SER A 163 -7.75 1.86 -2.96
N ASP A 164 -8.93 1.24 -2.84
CA ASP A 164 -10.10 1.55 -3.67
C ASP A 164 -10.59 2.99 -3.48
N ALA A 165 -10.63 3.46 -2.25
CA ALA A 165 -11.02 4.84 -1.94
C ALA A 165 -9.98 5.88 -2.40
N ILE A 166 -8.76 5.47 -2.75
CA ILE A 166 -7.71 6.34 -3.30
C ILE A 166 -7.72 6.29 -4.83
N TRP A 167 -7.70 5.08 -5.41
CA TRP A 167 -7.72 4.83 -6.85
C TRP A 167 -8.63 3.64 -7.15
N GLU A 168 -9.82 3.93 -7.59
CA GLU A 168 -10.81 2.91 -7.96
C GLU A 168 -10.25 1.96 -9.02
N ASN A 169 -10.51 0.65 -8.88
CA ASN A 169 -10.07 -0.40 -9.80
C ASN A 169 -8.55 -0.47 -10.03
N GLY A 170 -7.75 -0.04 -9.04
CA GLY A 170 -6.30 -0.11 -9.11
C GLY A 170 -5.80 -1.57 -9.13
N ALA A 171 -5.04 -1.97 -10.16
CA ALA A 171 -4.42 -3.29 -10.21
C ALA A 171 -3.43 -3.46 -9.04
N ASP A 172 -3.67 -4.44 -8.18
CA ASP A 172 -2.80 -4.73 -7.02
C ASP A 172 -1.80 -5.83 -7.34
N LYS A 173 -2.24 -7.05 -7.53
CA LYS A 173 -1.39 -8.17 -7.93
C LYS A 173 -1.54 -8.46 -9.42
N VAL A 174 -0.42 -8.65 -10.09
CA VAL A 174 -0.39 -9.01 -11.50
C VAL A 174 0.48 -10.25 -11.72
N PHE A 175 0.11 -11.05 -12.69
CA PHE A 175 0.96 -12.12 -13.18
C PHE A 175 1.98 -11.53 -14.15
N GLY A 176 3.25 -11.53 -13.76
CA GLY A 176 4.35 -10.96 -14.53
C GLY A 176 5.27 -12.04 -15.09
N LEU A 177 5.68 -11.86 -16.34
CA LEU A 177 6.65 -12.69 -17.04
C LEU A 177 7.70 -11.82 -17.74
N THR A 178 8.94 -12.30 -17.88
CA THR A 178 9.85 -11.61 -18.78
C THR A 178 9.35 -11.76 -20.22
N GLN A 179 9.48 -10.69 -21.01
CA GLN A 179 9.10 -10.72 -22.43
C GLN A 179 9.84 -11.83 -23.16
N LYS A 180 11.12 -12.04 -22.86
CA LYS A 180 11.95 -13.13 -23.41
C LYS A 180 11.33 -14.51 -23.15
N PHE A 181 10.92 -14.79 -21.89
CA PHE A 181 10.30 -16.07 -21.57
C PHE A 181 9.00 -16.28 -22.36
N ALA A 182 8.14 -15.25 -22.41
CA ALA A 182 6.87 -15.35 -23.10
C ALA A 182 7.05 -15.60 -24.62
N GLN A 183 8.02 -14.93 -25.24
CA GLN A 183 8.33 -15.13 -26.66
C GLN A 183 8.92 -16.51 -26.97
N GLN A 184 9.77 -17.02 -26.08
CA GLN A 184 10.38 -18.34 -26.24
C GLN A 184 9.43 -19.49 -25.88
N ASN A 185 8.39 -19.22 -25.08
CA ASN A 185 7.46 -20.22 -24.54
C ASN A 185 6.00 -19.81 -24.70
N PRO A 186 5.51 -19.51 -25.92
CA PRO A 186 4.16 -18.95 -26.12
C PRO A 186 3.06 -19.90 -25.67
N THR A 187 3.20 -21.21 -25.94
CA THR A 187 2.23 -22.23 -25.53
C THR A 187 2.16 -22.35 -23.99
N THR A 188 3.30 -22.33 -23.31
CA THR A 188 3.36 -22.38 -21.84
C THR A 188 2.75 -21.13 -21.24
N THR A 189 3.07 -19.95 -21.77
CA THR A 189 2.48 -18.66 -21.36
C THR A 189 0.96 -18.68 -21.45
N LEU A 190 0.43 -19.17 -22.59
CA LEU A 190 -1.03 -19.29 -22.79
C LEU A 190 -1.67 -20.26 -21.78
N LYS A 191 -1.04 -21.41 -21.52
CA LYS A 191 -1.53 -22.39 -20.54
C LYS A 191 -1.54 -21.82 -19.13
N LEU A 192 -0.52 -21.05 -18.72
CA LEU A 192 -0.46 -20.40 -17.41
C LEU A 192 -1.58 -19.36 -17.26
N VAL A 193 -1.79 -18.49 -18.25
CA VAL A 193 -2.89 -17.52 -18.22
C VAL A 193 -4.25 -18.23 -18.14
N LYS A 194 -4.47 -19.27 -18.93
CA LYS A 194 -5.71 -20.07 -18.86
C LYS A 194 -5.93 -20.71 -17.48
N ALA A 195 -4.84 -21.23 -16.87
CA ALA A 195 -4.93 -21.81 -15.54
C ALA A 195 -5.31 -20.75 -14.48
N LEU A 196 -4.73 -19.55 -14.54
CA LEU A 196 -5.06 -18.45 -13.65
C LEU A 196 -6.50 -17.96 -13.84
N ILE A 197 -6.98 -17.84 -15.07
CA ILE A 197 -8.39 -17.50 -15.37
C ILE A 197 -9.33 -18.55 -14.77
N ARG A 198 -9.03 -19.84 -14.95
CA ARG A 198 -9.86 -20.92 -14.37
C ARG A 198 -9.86 -20.89 -12.85
N ALA A 199 -8.69 -20.68 -12.22
CA ALA A 199 -8.58 -20.57 -10.77
C ALA A 199 -9.36 -19.37 -10.23
N SER A 200 -9.27 -18.22 -10.89
CA SER A 200 -10.03 -17.02 -10.50
C SER A 200 -11.54 -17.24 -10.64
N HIS A 201 -11.97 -17.86 -11.74
CA HIS A 201 -13.37 -18.20 -11.96
C HIS A 201 -13.89 -19.18 -10.89
N TRP A 202 -13.13 -20.23 -10.60
CA TRP A 202 -13.47 -21.20 -9.55
C TRP A 202 -13.61 -20.54 -8.18
N LEU A 203 -12.74 -19.58 -7.81
CA LEU A 203 -12.83 -18.84 -6.55
C LEU A 203 -14.14 -18.03 -6.43
N ASP A 204 -14.70 -17.58 -7.56
CA ASP A 204 -15.88 -16.73 -7.60
C ASP A 204 -17.18 -17.51 -7.81
N GLU A 205 -17.11 -18.81 -8.13
CA GLU A 205 -18.27 -19.68 -8.29
C GLU A 205 -19.06 -19.85 -6.99
N ASN A 206 -20.33 -20.21 -7.13
CA ASN A 206 -21.23 -20.52 -6.01
C ASN A 206 -21.22 -19.45 -4.90
N ASN A 207 -21.29 -18.18 -5.32
CA ASN A 207 -21.26 -17.04 -4.39
C ASN A 207 -20.04 -17.06 -3.47
N TYR A 208 -18.86 -17.31 -4.04
CA TYR A 208 -17.54 -17.33 -3.38
C TYR A 208 -17.34 -18.47 -2.38
N ALA A 209 -18.14 -19.52 -2.43
CA ALA A 209 -18.03 -20.66 -1.49
C ALA A 209 -16.64 -21.31 -1.52
N ASN A 210 -16.03 -21.40 -2.72
CA ASN A 210 -14.72 -22.03 -2.89
C ASN A 210 -13.55 -21.25 -2.27
N ARG A 211 -13.73 -19.97 -1.94
CA ARG A 211 -12.68 -19.17 -1.28
C ARG A 211 -12.30 -19.72 0.09
N LYS A 212 -13.24 -20.34 0.78
CA LYS A 212 -12.99 -20.95 2.09
C LYS A 212 -12.13 -22.21 1.99
N GLU A 213 -12.23 -22.95 0.88
CA GLU A 213 -11.39 -24.12 0.62
C GLU A 213 -9.96 -23.72 0.21
N ALA A 214 -9.83 -22.53 -0.45
CA ALA A 214 -8.55 -22.01 -0.93
C ALA A 214 -7.66 -21.38 0.15
N THR A 215 -8.16 -21.18 1.38
CA THR A 215 -7.46 -20.54 2.51
C THR A 215 -7.07 -21.56 3.59
#